data_5acd16da45b522d7ceaa059cfff92fdc
#
_entry.id   5acd16da45b522d7ceaa059cfff92fdc
#
_cell.length_a   1.000
_cell.length_b   1.000
_cell.length_c   1.000
_cell.angle_alpha   90.00
_cell.angle_beta   90.00
_cell.angle_gamma   90.00
#
_symmetry.space_group_name_H-M   'P 1'
#
loop_
_entity.id
_entity.type
_entity.pdbx_description
1 polymer ?
#
loop_
_entity_poly.entity_id
_entity_poly.type
_entity_poly.pdbx_seq_one_letter_code
_entity_poly.pdbx_strand_id
1 'polypeptide(L)' 'MKEKEQISRQQQKSRETKEKIFKAAKRILQKGGYEELSIKNICEEAGVSNGSFYHHFKTKDDLLSYYIED' A
#
# COMPACT_ATOMS: atom_id res chain seq x y z
N MET A 1 15.02 18.82 -7.09
CA MET A 1 14.66 19.46 -5.98
C MET A 1 13.54 20.37 -6.08
N LYS A 2 13.51 21.21 -7.04
CA LYS A 2 12.41 22.09 -7.18
C LYS A 2 11.13 21.39 -7.43
N GLU A 3 11.18 20.27 -8.05
CA GLU A 3 9.98 19.54 -8.36
C GLU A 3 9.23 19.21 -7.13
N LYS A 4 9.91 19.05 -6.02
CA LYS A 4 9.22 18.71 -4.82
C LYS A 4 8.26 19.74 -4.40
N GLU A 5 8.56 20.95 -4.70
CA GLU A 5 7.70 22.02 -4.27
C GLU A 5 6.39 22.02 -4.98
N GLN A 6 6.32 21.35 -6.10
CA GLN A 6 5.11 21.32 -6.85
C GLN A 6 4.18 20.21 -6.45
N ILE A 7 4.62 19.32 -5.59
CA ILE A 7 3.79 18.23 -5.13
C ILE A 7 2.96 18.73 -3.97
N SER A 8 1.64 18.62 -4.09
CA SER A 8 0.76 19.08 -3.04
C SER A 8 0.89 18.15 -1.83
N ARG A 9 0.44 18.66 -0.69
CA ARG A 9 0.47 17.85 0.50
C ARG A 9 -0.39 16.62 0.36
N GLN A 10 -1.51 16.76 -0.31
CA GLN A 10 -2.39 15.64 -0.52
C GLN A 10 -1.73 14.55 -1.32
N GLN A 11 -1.01 14.94 -2.35
CA GLN A 11 -0.33 13.97 -3.18
C GLN A 11 0.75 13.26 -2.40
N GLN A 12 1.46 14.00 -1.58
CA GLN A 12 2.51 13.42 -0.78
C GLN A 12 1.95 12.42 0.21
N LYS A 13 0.87 12.80 0.87
CA LYS A 13 0.25 11.94 1.84
C LYS A 13 -0.30 10.68 1.20
N SER A 14 -0.89 10.83 0.02
CA SER A 14 -1.43 9.70 -0.70
C SER A 14 -0.33 8.71 -1.05
N ARG A 15 0.80 9.23 -1.48
CA ARG A 15 1.92 8.38 -1.82
C ARG A 15 2.44 7.62 -0.61
N GLU A 16 2.50 8.30 0.52
CA GLU A 16 2.97 7.66 1.74
C GLU A 16 2.06 6.52 2.15
N THR A 17 0.75 6.74 2.05
CA THR A 17 -0.20 5.71 2.39
C THR A 17 -0.05 4.51 1.47
N LYS A 18 0.12 4.77 0.20
CA LYS A 18 0.30 3.70 -0.76
C LYS A 18 1.54 2.87 -0.44
N GLU A 19 2.61 3.54 -0.07
CA GLU A 19 3.83 2.84 0.27
C GLU A 19 3.69 2.04 1.55
N LYS A 20 2.95 2.56 2.51
CA LYS A 20 2.71 1.82 3.74
C LYS A 20 1.98 0.52 3.44
N ILE A 21 1.00 0.59 2.58
CA ILE A 21 0.23 -0.59 2.19
C ILE A 21 1.14 -1.58 1.50
N PHE A 22 1.97 -1.10 0.59
CA PHE A 22 2.87 -1.94 -0.15
C PHE A 22 3.88 -2.64 0.77
N LYS A 23 4.45 -1.89 1.68
CA LYS A 23 5.43 -2.45 2.61
C LYS A 23 4.77 -3.46 3.55
N ALA A 24 3.55 -3.17 3.96
CA ALA A 24 2.82 -4.09 4.81
C ALA A 24 2.60 -5.42 4.09
N ALA A 25 2.23 -5.35 2.83
CA ALA A 25 2.01 -6.56 2.05
C ALA A 25 3.30 -7.37 1.93
N LYS A 26 4.41 -6.69 1.68
CA LYS A 26 5.69 -7.38 1.60
C LYS A 26 6.03 -8.10 2.89
N ARG A 27 5.78 -7.43 4.00
CA ARG A 27 6.06 -8.00 5.29
C ARG A 27 5.24 -9.24 5.54
N ILE A 28 3.95 -9.17 5.19
CA ILE A 28 3.07 -10.32 5.38
C ILE A 28 3.52 -11.47 4.51
N LEU A 29 3.89 -11.20 3.28
CA LEU A 29 4.34 -12.25 2.39
C LEU A 29 5.59 -12.93 2.92
N GLN A 30 6.48 -12.16 3.52
CA GLN A 30 7.71 -12.72 4.04
C GLN A 30 7.47 -13.57 5.27
N LYS A 31 6.48 -13.20 6.07
CA LYS A 31 6.21 -13.93 7.29
C LYS A 31 5.32 -15.13 7.09
N GLY A 32 4.21 -14.94 6.42
CA GLY A 32 3.20 -15.97 6.33
C GLY A 32 2.86 -16.44 4.95
N GLY A 33 3.43 -15.81 3.95
CA GLY A 33 3.17 -16.19 2.59
C GLY A 33 1.85 -15.64 2.07
N TYR A 34 1.50 -16.09 0.88
CA TYR A 34 0.34 -15.56 0.20
C TYR A 34 -0.95 -15.83 0.95
N GLU A 35 -0.99 -16.90 1.70
CA GLU A 35 -2.21 -17.25 2.42
C GLU A 35 -2.55 -16.23 3.49
N GLU A 36 -1.55 -15.58 4.03
CA GLU A 36 -1.78 -14.57 5.06
C GLU A 36 -2.04 -13.21 4.45
N LEU A 37 -1.91 -13.09 3.16
CA LEU A 37 -2.06 -11.81 2.49
C LEU A 37 -3.53 -11.54 2.22
N SER A 38 -4.16 -10.77 3.09
CA SER A 38 -5.55 -10.38 2.93
C SER A 38 -5.63 -8.88 3.13
N ILE A 39 -6.70 -8.28 2.62
CA ILE A 39 -6.87 -6.85 2.77
C ILE A 39 -6.91 -6.47 4.24
N LYS A 40 -7.59 -7.29 5.05
CA LYS A 40 -7.67 -7.02 6.47
C LYS A 40 -6.28 -7.02 7.10
N ASN A 41 -5.49 -8.05 6.82
CA ASN A 41 -4.16 -8.13 7.40
C ASN A 41 -3.27 -7.01 6.92
N ILE A 42 -3.39 -6.67 5.64
CA ILE A 42 -2.59 -5.59 5.09
C ILE A 42 -2.91 -4.27 5.77
N CYS A 43 -4.20 -3.99 5.94
CA CYS A 43 -4.62 -2.74 6.56
C CYS A 43 -4.16 -2.67 8.02
N GLU A 44 -4.24 -3.77 8.73
CA GLU A 44 -3.81 -3.80 10.11
C GLU A 44 -2.30 -3.59 10.22
N GLU A 45 -1.57 -4.24 9.35
CA GLU A 45 -0.13 -4.12 9.37
C GLU A 45 0.31 -2.71 8.98
N ALA A 46 -0.38 -2.11 8.03
CA ALA A 46 -0.03 -0.78 7.56
C ALA A 46 -0.58 0.32 8.46
N GLY A 47 -1.55 0.00 9.30
CA GLY A 47 -2.15 0.99 10.15
C GLY A 47 -3.08 1.92 9.38
N VAL A 48 -3.77 1.40 8.37
CA VAL A 48 -4.67 2.20 7.58
C VAL A 48 -6.05 1.55 7.57
N SER A 49 -7.06 2.31 7.18
CA SER A 49 -8.41 1.79 7.11
C SER A 49 -8.63 1.05 5.80
N ASN A 50 -9.71 0.23 5.77
CA ASN A 50 -10.06 -0.44 4.53
C ASN A 50 -10.37 0.56 3.44
N GLY A 51 -10.97 1.69 3.80
CA GLY A 51 -11.26 2.72 2.84
C GLY A 51 -10.01 3.26 2.17
N SER A 52 -8.97 3.44 2.96
CA SER A 52 -7.70 3.90 2.41
C SER A 52 -7.13 2.89 1.44
N PHE A 53 -7.22 1.62 1.78
CA PHE A 53 -6.73 0.58 0.89
C PHE A 53 -7.47 0.64 -0.44
N TYR A 54 -8.80 0.69 -0.39
CA TYR A 54 -9.59 0.69 -1.62
C TYR A 54 -9.43 1.96 -2.42
N HIS A 55 -8.98 3.02 -1.80
CA HIS A 55 -8.70 4.23 -2.52
C HIS A 55 -7.51 4.04 -3.46
N HIS A 56 -6.55 3.23 -3.08
CA HIS A 56 -5.34 3.02 -3.86
C HIS A 56 -5.34 1.74 -4.66
N PHE A 57 -5.93 0.69 -4.12
CA PHE A 57 -5.93 -0.62 -4.76
C PHE A 57 -7.33 -1.20 -4.66
N LYS A 58 -7.91 -1.58 -5.78
CA LYS A 58 -9.26 -2.10 -5.78
C LYS A 58 -9.32 -3.50 -5.22
N THR A 59 -8.31 -4.29 -5.46
CA THR A 59 -8.27 -5.66 -5.00
C THR A 59 -6.87 -5.99 -4.54
N LYS A 60 -6.76 -7.16 -3.92
CA LYS A 60 -5.46 -7.65 -3.52
C LYS A 60 -4.59 -7.91 -4.76
N ASP A 61 -5.21 -8.31 -5.85
CA ASP A 61 -4.48 -8.57 -7.07
C ASP A 61 -3.87 -7.29 -7.64
N ASP A 62 -4.57 -6.18 -7.50
CA ASP A 62 -4.02 -4.90 -7.94
C ASP A 62 -2.73 -4.59 -7.19
N LEU A 63 -2.72 -4.88 -5.90
CA LEU A 63 -1.54 -4.65 -5.10
C LEU A 63 -0.41 -5.56 -5.52
N LEU A 64 -0.71 -6.81 -5.80
CA LEU A 64 0.30 -7.75 -6.23
C LEU A 64 0.89 -7.36 -7.57
N SER A 65 0.07 -6.84 -8.44
CA SER A 65 0.54 -6.36 -9.74
C SER A 65 1.57 -5.26 -9.55
N TYR A 66 1.28 -4.34 -8.65
CA TYR A 66 2.19 -3.26 -8.34
C TYR A 66 3.50 -3.81 -7.78
N TYR A 67 3.38 -4.81 -6.92
CA TYR A 67 4.52 -5.43 -6.28
C TYR A 67 5.43 -6.11 -7.32
N ILE A 68 4.83 -6.80 -8.26
CA ILE A 68 5.59 -7.49 -9.28
C ILE A 68 6.30 -6.53 -10.22
N GLU A 69 5.62 -5.46 -10.59
CA GLU A 69 6.22 -4.51 -11.50
C GLU A 69 7.35 -3.74 -10.86
N ASP A 70 7.29 -3.61 -9.58
CA ASP A 70 8.30 -2.87 -8.89
C ASP A 70 9.51 -3.74 -8.63
#